data_a12abcc08941901de51b430d7e470dab
#
_entry.id   a12abcc08941901de51b430d7e470dab
#
_cell.length_a   1.000
_cell.length_b   1.000
_cell.length_c   1.000
_cell.angle_alpha   90.00
_cell.angle_beta   90.00
_cell.angle_gamma   90.00
#
_symmetry.space_group_name_H-M   'P 1'
#
loop_
_entity.id
_entity.type
_entity.pdbx_description
1 polymer ?
#
loop_
_entity_poly.entity_id
_entity_poly.type
_entity_poly.pdbx_seq_one_letter_code
_entity_poly.pdbx_strand_id
1 'polypeptide(L)'
;MSKILIGPAGSGGSTEEGFKYIKGHKLDAVEIEFTYSIWMKKEDAIKIHKLNEQLKLGFSIHAPYFINLASKEKAKVGASKARILKSCEIGHYLGVKYIVFHAGFYQDMDKEDVYQKIKKEILDMNKSLKEKGWDDIVLAPETTGKATQFGDLDELIRLKKETGCHLCVDFSHLKARYNGIIDYDSIMKKLKPLGHIHAHFSGIEFTEKGERKHLLTEEKDIKELFSYLKKYDIDVTIINESPDPIGDAIKMKKLL
;
A
#
# COMPACT_ATOMS: atom_id res chain seq x y z
N MET A 1 -22.94 3.21 -6.62
CA MET A 1 -21.87 4.17 -7.02
C MET A 1 -20.62 3.85 -6.20
N SER A 2 -19.49 3.68 -6.89
CA SER A 2 -18.21 3.40 -6.25
C SER A 2 -17.84 4.45 -5.21
N LYS A 3 -17.37 4.00 -4.06
CA LYS A 3 -16.81 4.85 -3.00
C LYS A 3 -15.32 5.01 -3.24
N ILE A 4 -14.91 6.18 -3.74
CA ILE A 4 -13.50 6.51 -3.98
C ILE A 4 -13.04 7.47 -2.88
N LEU A 5 -12.13 6.99 -2.04
CA LEU A 5 -11.48 7.75 -0.98
C LEU A 5 -10.08 8.13 -1.42
N ILE A 6 -9.61 9.32 -1.09
CA ILE A 6 -8.33 9.84 -1.57
C ILE A 6 -7.53 10.40 -0.40
N GLY A 7 -6.24 10.09 -0.37
CA GLY A 7 -5.30 10.61 0.59
C GLY A 7 -3.85 10.63 0.06
N PRO A 8 -2.94 11.32 0.76
CA PRO A 8 -1.52 11.35 0.43
C PRO A 8 -0.73 10.27 1.16
N ALA A 9 0.43 9.93 0.62
CA ALA A 9 1.54 9.34 1.33
C ALA A 9 2.23 10.41 2.20
N GLY A 10 2.26 10.17 3.51
CA GLY A 10 2.78 11.13 4.49
C GLY A 10 1.83 12.28 4.84
N SER A 11 2.12 12.92 5.97
CA SER A 11 1.31 14.02 6.52
C SER A 11 1.83 15.43 6.21
N GLY A 12 2.98 15.54 5.55
CA GLY A 12 3.55 16.83 5.15
C GLY A 12 4.13 17.67 6.28
N GLY A 13 4.51 17.08 7.43
CA GLY A 13 5.10 17.83 8.54
C GLY A 13 4.87 17.18 9.90
N SER A 14 4.68 17.99 10.95
CA SER A 14 4.29 17.45 12.26
C SER A 14 2.97 16.71 12.10
N THR A 15 2.90 15.52 12.66
CA THR A 15 1.80 14.61 12.43
C THR A 15 0.43 15.21 12.76
N GLU A 16 0.29 15.98 13.85
CA GLU A 16 -1.00 16.54 14.26
C GLU A 16 -1.48 17.65 13.31
N GLU A 17 -0.63 18.63 13.02
CA GLU A 17 -0.96 19.74 12.11
C GLU A 17 -1.17 19.27 10.68
N GLY A 18 -0.33 18.31 10.22
CA GLY A 18 -0.47 17.71 8.91
C GLY A 18 -1.82 17.01 8.74
N PHE A 19 -2.26 16.24 9.72
CA PHE A 19 -3.57 15.56 9.64
C PHE A 19 -4.75 16.55 9.65
N LYS A 20 -4.66 17.62 10.45
CA LYS A 20 -5.65 18.71 10.42
C LYS A 20 -5.69 19.41 9.05
N TYR A 21 -4.52 19.65 8.47
CA TYR A 21 -4.38 20.23 7.13
C TYR A 21 -5.02 19.35 6.05
N ILE A 22 -4.71 18.06 6.06
CA ILE A 22 -5.27 17.05 5.14
C ILE A 22 -6.79 17.02 5.26
N LYS A 23 -7.33 16.97 6.48
CA LYS A 23 -8.77 17.01 6.73
C LYS A 23 -9.42 18.31 6.26
N GLY A 24 -8.75 19.45 6.49
CA GLY A 24 -9.21 20.76 6.01
C GLY A 24 -9.38 20.83 4.49
N HIS A 25 -8.58 20.07 3.75
CA HIS A 25 -8.70 19.91 2.29
C HIS A 25 -9.69 18.83 1.85
N LYS A 26 -10.51 18.30 2.77
CA LYS A 26 -11.54 17.28 2.51
C LYS A 26 -10.96 15.96 1.95
N LEU A 27 -9.71 15.67 2.24
CA LEU A 27 -9.13 14.37 1.97
C LEU A 27 -9.64 13.33 2.97
N ASP A 28 -9.63 12.07 2.57
CA ASP A 28 -10.34 10.99 3.27
C ASP A 28 -9.39 10.06 4.02
N ALA A 29 -8.13 10.01 3.61
CA ALA A 29 -7.16 9.04 4.10
C ALA A 29 -5.74 9.63 4.19
N VAL A 30 -4.86 8.91 4.88
CA VAL A 30 -3.40 9.17 4.92
C VAL A 30 -2.69 7.85 5.09
N GLU A 31 -1.63 7.63 4.33
CA GLU A 31 -0.68 6.56 4.60
C GLU A 31 0.55 7.10 5.33
N ILE A 32 0.94 6.45 6.42
CA ILE A 32 2.10 6.84 7.21
C ILE A 32 3.31 6.08 6.71
N GLU A 33 4.31 6.82 6.24
CA GLU A 33 5.50 6.28 5.61
C GLU A 33 6.62 6.01 6.62
N PHE A 34 6.98 4.75 6.81
CA PHE A 34 8.14 4.36 7.62
C PHE A 34 9.43 4.19 6.82
N THR A 35 9.47 4.63 5.63
CA THR A 35 10.55 4.60 4.63
C THR A 35 11.84 3.85 5.04
N TYR A 36 12.68 4.44 5.88
CA TYR A 36 13.96 3.85 6.34
C TYR A 36 13.90 3.24 7.73
N SER A 37 13.02 3.74 8.61
CA SER A 37 12.88 3.29 9.98
C SER A 37 11.50 3.59 10.55
N ILE A 38 11.10 2.83 11.55
CA ILE A 38 9.86 3.08 12.29
C ILE A 38 10.15 4.19 13.31
N TRP A 39 9.83 5.42 12.93
CA TRP A 39 10.12 6.63 13.71
C TRP A 39 9.03 6.95 14.75
N MET A 40 7.83 6.43 14.59
CA MET A 40 6.71 6.68 15.50
C MET A 40 6.81 5.79 16.74
N LYS A 41 6.60 6.38 17.91
CA LYS A 41 6.52 5.64 19.19
C LYS A 41 5.06 5.28 19.50
N LYS A 42 4.87 4.31 20.38
CA LYS A 42 3.55 3.87 20.85
C LYS A 42 2.72 5.02 21.43
N GLU A 43 3.35 5.85 22.24
CA GLU A 43 2.68 6.99 22.90
C GLU A 43 2.16 8.01 21.88
N ASP A 44 2.93 8.25 20.82
CA ASP A 44 2.54 9.14 19.72
C ASP A 44 1.40 8.53 18.88
N ALA A 45 1.47 7.23 18.60
CA ALA A 45 0.40 6.52 17.92
C ALA A 45 -0.94 6.61 18.66
N ILE A 46 -0.93 6.42 19.98
CA ILE A 46 -2.13 6.55 20.83
C ILE A 46 -2.68 7.98 20.82
N LYS A 47 -1.82 9.01 20.85
CA LYS A 47 -2.25 10.42 20.76
C LYS A 47 -2.90 10.71 19.42
N ILE A 48 -2.29 10.23 18.32
CA ILE A 48 -2.82 10.42 16.97
C ILE A 48 -4.14 9.65 16.79
N HIS A 49 -4.25 8.46 17.35
CA HIS A 49 -5.50 7.70 17.33
C HIS A 49 -6.65 8.51 17.94
N LYS A 50 -6.44 9.09 19.15
CA LYS A 50 -7.44 9.97 19.81
C LYS A 50 -7.78 11.20 18.96
N LEU A 51 -6.79 11.84 18.35
CA LEU A 51 -7.03 12.95 17.42
C LEU A 51 -7.89 12.50 16.24
N ASN A 52 -7.61 11.32 15.71
CA ASN A 52 -8.34 10.80 14.55
C ASN A 52 -9.80 10.42 14.84
N GLU A 53 -10.17 10.20 16.10
CA GLU A 53 -11.58 10.07 16.49
C GLU A 53 -12.42 11.29 16.08
N GLN A 54 -11.80 12.49 16.02
CA GLN A 54 -12.43 13.73 15.56
C GLN A 54 -12.28 13.92 14.05
N LEU A 55 -11.10 13.62 13.48
CA LEU A 55 -10.80 13.85 12.08
C LEU A 55 -11.47 12.83 11.15
N LYS A 56 -11.63 11.59 11.61
CA LYS A 56 -12.22 10.50 10.82
C LYS A 56 -11.50 10.26 9.49
N LEU A 57 -10.16 10.27 9.50
CA LEU A 57 -9.33 9.89 8.36
C LEU A 57 -9.11 8.37 8.37
N GLY A 58 -9.11 7.76 7.19
CA GLY A 58 -8.65 6.38 7.02
C GLY A 58 -7.13 6.34 7.12
N PHE A 59 -6.58 5.62 8.09
CA PHE A 59 -5.13 5.43 8.21
C PHE A 59 -4.68 4.09 7.69
N SER A 60 -3.53 4.09 6.99
CA SER A 60 -2.70 2.93 6.69
C SER A 60 -1.24 3.24 7.03
N ILE A 61 -0.40 2.22 7.03
CA ILE A 61 1.06 2.36 7.21
C ILE A 61 1.75 1.65 6.06
N HIS A 62 2.72 2.34 5.42
CA HIS A 62 3.73 1.69 4.61
C HIS A 62 4.94 1.32 5.48
N ALA A 63 5.27 0.03 5.53
CA ALA A 63 6.41 -0.48 6.28
C ALA A 63 7.74 -0.09 5.61
N PRO A 64 8.89 -0.14 6.33
CA PRO A 64 10.19 0.24 5.77
C PRO A 64 10.57 -0.53 4.50
N TYR A 65 11.31 0.12 3.59
CA TYR A 65 11.69 -0.45 2.29
C TYR A 65 12.58 -1.71 2.34
N PHE A 66 13.32 -1.92 3.44
CA PHE A 66 14.29 -3.02 3.55
C PHE A 66 13.61 -4.34 3.94
N ILE A 67 12.67 -4.80 3.12
CA ILE A 67 11.92 -6.05 3.31
C ILE A 67 12.23 -7.01 2.16
N ASN A 68 12.57 -8.25 2.50
CA ASN A 68 12.66 -9.36 1.57
C ASN A 68 12.35 -10.68 2.29
N LEU A 69 11.09 -11.10 2.23
CA LEU A 69 10.60 -12.33 2.87
C LEU A 69 11.08 -13.60 2.15
N ALA A 70 11.57 -13.49 0.92
CA ALA A 70 12.09 -14.60 0.14
C ALA A 70 13.62 -14.68 0.12
N SER A 71 14.33 -13.88 0.94
CA SER A 71 15.80 -13.89 0.97
C SER A 71 16.36 -15.30 1.21
N LYS A 72 17.48 -15.61 0.54
CA LYS A 72 18.25 -16.84 0.78
C LYS A 72 18.87 -16.85 2.19
N GLU A 73 19.06 -15.68 2.79
CA GLU A 73 19.64 -15.50 4.12
C GLU A 73 18.54 -15.43 5.19
N LYS A 74 18.46 -16.43 6.05
CA LYS A 74 17.47 -16.49 7.14
C LYS A 74 17.46 -15.25 8.04
N ALA A 75 18.63 -14.65 8.30
CA ALA A 75 18.76 -13.43 9.09
C ALA A 75 18.02 -12.24 8.44
N LYS A 76 18.09 -12.09 7.11
CA LYS A 76 17.37 -11.05 6.36
C LYS A 76 15.88 -11.27 6.37
N VAL A 77 15.41 -12.51 6.28
CA VAL A 77 13.97 -12.85 6.43
C VAL A 77 13.52 -12.48 7.84
N GLY A 78 14.24 -12.87 8.88
CA GLY A 78 13.92 -12.52 10.27
C GLY A 78 13.84 -11.01 10.50
N ALA A 79 14.82 -10.25 9.99
CA ALA A 79 14.83 -8.79 10.07
C ALA A 79 13.65 -8.16 9.30
N SER A 80 13.28 -8.70 8.15
CA SER A 80 12.11 -8.26 7.36
C SER A 80 10.81 -8.45 8.12
N LYS A 81 10.60 -9.63 8.70
CA LYS A 81 9.45 -9.93 9.57
C LYS A 81 9.39 -9.01 10.78
N ALA A 82 10.52 -8.77 11.43
CA ALA A 82 10.59 -7.88 12.60
C ALA A 82 10.15 -6.45 12.25
N ARG A 83 10.54 -5.93 11.06
CA ARG A 83 10.08 -4.61 10.58
C ARG A 83 8.58 -4.58 10.35
N ILE A 84 8.04 -5.58 9.64
CA ILE A 84 6.59 -5.66 9.39
C ILE A 84 5.82 -5.77 10.72
N LEU A 85 6.20 -6.67 11.61
CA LEU A 85 5.52 -6.85 12.90
C LEU A 85 5.65 -5.63 13.81
N LYS A 86 6.76 -4.89 13.74
CA LYS A 86 6.89 -3.63 14.47
C LYS A 86 6.00 -2.53 13.87
N SER A 87 5.83 -2.49 12.55
CA SER A 87 4.84 -1.62 11.89
C SER A 87 3.41 -1.99 12.30
N CYS A 88 3.11 -3.29 12.42
CA CYS A 88 1.81 -3.77 12.92
C CYS A 88 1.56 -3.34 14.37
N GLU A 89 2.58 -3.39 15.25
CA GLU A 89 2.45 -2.92 16.63
C GLU A 89 2.06 -1.44 16.68
N ILE A 90 2.76 -0.58 15.94
CA ILE A 90 2.42 0.84 15.85
C ILE A 90 1.03 1.02 15.22
N GLY A 91 0.74 0.26 14.17
CA GLY A 91 -0.55 0.28 13.49
C GLY A 91 -1.73 -0.03 14.41
N HIS A 92 -1.58 -1.04 15.26
CA HIS A 92 -2.59 -1.42 16.26
C HIS A 92 -2.90 -0.23 17.22
N TYR A 93 -1.88 0.41 17.77
CA TYR A 93 -2.08 1.57 18.66
C TYR A 93 -2.61 2.81 17.92
N LEU A 94 -2.34 2.93 16.64
CA LEU A 94 -2.79 4.04 15.80
C LEU A 94 -4.21 3.80 15.26
N GLY A 95 -4.71 2.57 15.29
CA GLY A 95 -6.02 2.18 14.74
C GLY A 95 -6.02 2.07 13.22
N VAL A 96 -4.88 1.68 12.60
CA VAL A 96 -4.85 1.41 11.15
C VAL A 96 -5.36 0.02 10.86
N LYS A 97 -5.85 -0.19 9.64
CA LYS A 97 -6.25 -1.50 9.17
C LYS A 97 -5.16 -2.19 8.35
N TYR A 98 -4.50 -1.46 7.45
CA TYR A 98 -3.57 -2.04 6.49
C TYR A 98 -2.13 -1.67 6.79
N ILE A 99 -1.26 -2.70 6.75
CA ILE A 99 0.19 -2.52 6.73
C ILE A 99 0.68 -2.93 5.36
N VAL A 100 1.06 -1.93 4.56
CA VAL A 100 1.53 -2.08 3.18
C VAL A 100 3.03 -2.33 3.18
N PHE A 101 3.51 -3.18 2.27
CA PHE A 101 4.94 -3.45 2.09
C PHE A 101 5.23 -4.17 0.77
N HIS A 102 6.42 -3.94 0.21
CA HIS A 102 6.97 -4.78 -0.86
C HIS A 102 7.47 -6.09 -0.26
N ALA A 103 6.96 -7.24 -0.73
CA ALA A 103 7.23 -8.53 -0.07
C ALA A 103 8.62 -9.11 -0.35
N GLY A 104 9.26 -8.75 -1.47
CA GLY A 104 10.62 -9.24 -1.77
C GLY A 104 10.97 -9.34 -3.24
N PHE A 105 12.00 -10.15 -3.53
CA PHE A 105 12.63 -10.26 -4.84
C PHE A 105 12.78 -11.73 -5.24
N TYR A 106 12.79 -12.02 -6.55
CA TYR A 106 12.98 -13.40 -7.03
C TYR A 106 14.42 -13.90 -6.86
N GLN A 107 15.44 -13.04 -6.99
CA GLN A 107 16.87 -13.37 -6.71
C GLN A 107 17.36 -14.68 -7.38
N ASP A 108 17.12 -14.86 -8.66
CA ASP A 108 17.49 -16.08 -9.42
C ASP A 108 16.86 -17.39 -8.88
N MET A 109 15.80 -17.28 -8.11
CA MET A 109 14.97 -18.41 -7.68
C MET A 109 13.77 -18.59 -8.60
N ASP A 110 13.24 -19.79 -8.65
CA ASP A 110 11.97 -20.05 -9.31
C ASP A 110 10.84 -19.22 -8.68
N LYS A 111 9.93 -18.70 -9.49
CA LYS A 111 8.85 -17.82 -9.02
C LYS A 111 7.92 -18.53 -8.05
N GLU A 112 7.63 -19.81 -8.27
CA GLU A 112 6.78 -20.58 -7.36
C GLU A 112 7.48 -20.82 -6.03
N ASP A 113 8.78 -21.08 -6.02
CA ASP A 113 9.56 -21.22 -4.78
C ASP A 113 9.54 -19.93 -3.95
N VAL A 114 9.69 -18.76 -4.62
CA VAL A 114 9.58 -17.45 -3.97
C VAL A 114 8.17 -17.23 -3.43
N TYR A 115 7.16 -17.55 -4.21
CA TYR A 115 5.75 -17.48 -3.79
C TYR A 115 5.51 -18.29 -2.52
N GLN A 116 5.94 -19.55 -2.48
CA GLN A 116 5.75 -20.43 -1.32
C GLN A 116 6.48 -19.92 -0.08
N LYS A 117 7.68 -19.36 -0.23
CA LYS A 117 8.41 -18.71 0.88
C LYS A 117 7.64 -17.53 1.44
N ILE A 118 7.23 -16.59 0.59
CA ILE A 118 6.48 -15.38 1.01
C ILE A 118 5.15 -15.78 1.66
N LYS A 119 4.40 -16.70 1.06
CA LYS A 119 3.16 -17.24 1.62
C LYS A 119 3.36 -17.78 3.04
N LYS A 120 4.41 -18.60 3.24
CA LYS A 120 4.75 -19.17 4.55
C LYS A 120 5.00 -18.06 5.59
N GLU A 121 5.80 -17.05 5.23
CA GLU A 121 6.14 -15.97 6.16
C GLU A 121 4.91 -15.09 6.49
N ILE A 122 4.00 -14.86 5.53
CA ILE A 122 2.73 -14.15 5.78
C ILE A 122 1.82 -14.96 6.72
N LEU A 123 1.68 -16.26 6.51
CA LEU A 123 0.90 -17.11 7.42
C LEU A 123 1.46 -17.11 8.84
N ASP A 124 2.79 -17.16 8.98
CA ASP A 124 3.47 -17.09 10.27
C ASP A 124 3.27 -15.74 10.97
N MET A 125 3.35 -14.64 10.22
CA MET A 125 3.06 -13.30 10.76
C MET A 125 1.56 -13.16 11.14
N ASN A 126 0.63 -13.65 10.32
CA ASN A 126 -0.80 -13.65 10.67
C ASN A 126 -1.09 -14.41 11.97
N LYS A 127 -0.40 -15.54 12.19
CA LYS A 127 -0.47 -16.27 13.45
C LYS A 127 0.04 -15.41 14.61
N SER A 128 1.21 -14.77 14.44
CA SER A 128 1.79 -13.87 15.45
C SER A 128 0.87 -12.68 15.79
N LEU A 129 0.17 -12.11 14.81
CA LEU A 129 -0.80 -11.04 15.05
C LEU A 129 -1.96 -11.52 15.92
N LYS A 130 -2.52 -12.69 15.63
CA LYS A 130 -3.60 -13.30 16.45
C LYS A 130 -3.14 -13.60 17.88
N GLU A 131 -1.93 -14.16 18.06
CA GLU A 131 -1.36 -14.46 19.38
C GLU A 131 -1.15 -13.18 20.21
N LYS A 132 -0.97 -12.03 19.56
CA LYS A 132 -0.83 -10.71 20.21
C LYS A 132 -2.16 -9.98 20.42
N GLY A 133 -3.28 -10.51 19.92
CA GLY A 133 -4.58 -9.85 19.95
C GLY A 133 -4.67 -8.63 19.02
N TRP A 134 -3.91 -8.61 17.91
CA TRP A 134 -3.91 -7.55 16.91
C TRP A 134 -4.70 -8.00 15.65
N ASP A 135 -5.90 -8.54 15.86
CA ASP A 135 -6.78 -9.04 14.79
C ASP A 135 -7.35 -7.92 13.90
N ASP A 136 -7.23 -6.67 14.33
CA ASP A 136 -7.59 -5.47 13.60
C ASP A 136 -6.60 -5.14 12.46
N ILE A 137 -5.38 -5.68 12.53
CA ILE A 137 -4.32 -5.45 11.54
C ILE A 137 -4.36 -6.47 10.41
N VAL A 138 -4.27 -5.99 9.18
CA VAL A 138 -4.23 -6.80 7.98
C VAL A 138 -2.96 -6.51 7.17
N LEU A 139 -2.17 -7.53 6.88
CA LEU A 139 -1.00 -7.43 6.02
C LEU A 139 -1.46 -7.21 4.58
N ALA A 140 -0.86 -6.23 3.90
CA ALA A 140 -1.21 -5.84 2.54
C ALA A 140 0.04 -5.73 1.66
N PRO A 141 0.61 -6.86 1.19
CA PRO A 141 1.69 -6.80 0.22
C PRO A 141 1.25 -6.06 -1.03
N GLU A 142 2.19 -5.30 -1.61
CA GLU A 142 1.95 -4.36 -2.68
C GLU A 142 2.41 -4.89 -4.05
N THR A 143 1.69 -4.50 -5.12
CA THR A 143 2.17 -4.71 -6.50
C THR A 143 3.42 -3.88 -6.76
N THR A 144 4.41 -4.45 -7.43
CA THR A 144 5.74 -3.85 -7.62
C THR A 144 6.03 -3.49 -9.06
N GLY A 145 6.78 -2.42 -9.28
CA GLY A 145 7.06 -1.85 -10.60
C GLY A 145 8.17 -2.55 -11.41
N LYS A 146 8.82 -3.60 -10.87
CA LYS A 146 9.90 -4.33 -11.55
C LYS A 146 9.59 -5.81 -11.70
N ALA A 147 9.78 -6.37 -12.88
CA ALA A 147 9.57 -7.80 -13.15
C ALA A 147 10.50 -8.74 -12.35
N THR A 148 11.58 -8.20 -11.78
CA THR A 148 12.52 -8.93 -10.89
C THR A 148 12.07 -8.99 -9.44
N GLN A 149 10.99 -8.26 -9.09
CA GLN A 149 10.40 -8.24 -7.76
C GLN A 149 9.13 -9.10 -7.73
N PHE A 150 8.89 -9.73 -6.58
CA PHE A 150 7.61 -10.36 -6.28
C PHE A 150 6.54 -9.26 -6.12
N GLY A 151 5.34 -9.50 -6.63
CA GLY A 151 4.23 -8.55 -6.55
C GLY A 151 3.59 -8.30 -7.92
N ASP A 152 3.49 -9.33 -8.76
CA ASP A 152 2.54 -9.33 -9.87
C ASP A 152 1.11 -9.39 -9.32
N LEU A 153 0.15 -8.78 -10.04
CA LEU A 153 -1.23 -8.71 -9.55
C LEU A 153 -1.85 -10.09 -9.31
N ASP A 154 -1.61 -11.05 -10.21
CA ASP A 154 -2.16 -12.40 -10.08
C ASP A 154 -1.53 -13.16 -8.91
N GLU A 155 -0.24 -12.96 -8.64
CA GLU A 155 0.44 -13.49 -7.47
C GLU A 155 -0.19 -12.97 -6.16
N LEU A 156 -0.46 -11.66 -6.07
CA LEU A 156 -1.06 -11.07 -4.87
C LEU A 156 -2.52 -11.47 -4.68
N ILE A 157 -3.30 -11.62 -5.75
CA ILE A 157 -4.67 -12.14 -5.69
C ILE A 157 -4.66 -13.58 -5.19
N ARG A 158 -3.75 -14.42 -5.69
CA ARG A 158 -3.56 -15.79 -5.21
C ARG A 158 -3.17 -15.79 -3.73
N LEU A 159 -2.22 -14.95 -3.34
CA LEU A 159 -1.74 -14.83 -1.97
C LEU A 159 -2.85 -14.44 -1.00
N LYS A 160 -3.68 -13.45 -1.38
CA LYS A 160 -4.88 -13.06 -0.62
C LYS A 160 -5.82 -14.25 -0.39
N LYS A 161 -6.11 -15.04 -1.43
CA LYS A 161 -7.00 -16.20 -1.33
C LYS A 161 -6.44 -17.29 -0.40
N GLU A 162 -5.12 -17.49 -0.43
CA GLU A 162 -4.48 -18.59 0.29
C GLU A 162 -4.05 -18.24 1.72
N THR A 163 -3.92 -16.95 2.07
CA THR A 163 -3.42 -16.53 3.39
C THR A 163 -4.37 -15.64 4.17
N GLY A 164 -5.41 -15.10 3.52
CA GLY A 164 -6.32 -14.14 4.14
C GLY A 164 -5.72 -12.73 4.29
N CYS A 165 -4.50 -12.45 3.79
CA CYS A 165 -3.97 -11.10 3.71
C CYS A 165 -4.83 -10.23 2.77
N HIS A 166 -4.62 -8.92 2.79
CA HIS A 166 -5.11 -8.03 1.74
C HIS A 166 -4.06 -7.91 0.63
N LEU A 167 -4.26 -6.96 -0.30
CA LEU A 167 -3.23 -6.51 -1.23
C LEU A 167 -3.35 -4.99 -1.37
N CYS A 168 -2.23 -4.34 -1.64
CA CYS A 168 -2.19 -2.98 -2.13
C CYS A 168 -1.94 -3.01 -3.65
N VAL A 169 -2.76 -2.29 -4.41
CA VAL A 169 -2.61 -2.20 -5.87
C VAL A 169 -2.02 -0.85 -6.22
N ASP A 170 -0.73 -0.79 -6.48
CA ASP A 170 -0.14 0.39 -7.10
C ASP A 170 -0.30 0.33 -8.61
N PHE A 171 -1.18 1.19 -9.14
CA PHE A 171 -1.44 1.28 -10.58
C PHE A 171 -0.26 1.85 -11.35
N SER A 172 0.58 2.67 -10.72
CA SER A 172 1.80 3.22 -11.33
C SER A 172 2.86 2.14 -11.45
N HIS A 173 3.03 1.33 -10.42
CA HIS A 173 3.91 0.16 -10.47
C HIS A 173 3.47 -0.83 -11.54
N LEU A 174 2.17 -1.12 -11.66
CA LEU A 174 1.67 -1.98 -12.74
C LEU A 174 1.98 -1.41 -14.12
N LYS A 175 1.77 -0.09 -14.33
CA LYS A 175 2.15 0.59 -15.58
C LYS A 175 3.65 0.44 -15.89
N ALA A 176 4.50 0.62 -14.89
CA ALA A 176 5.95 0.46 -15.04
C ALA A 176 6.35 -0.99 -15.31
N ARG A 177 5.77 -1.96 -14.58
CA ARG A 177 6.02 -3.40 -14.70
C ARG A 177 5.70 -3.93 -16.09
N TYR A 178 4.62 -3.42 -16.70
CA TYR A 178 4.17 -3.80 -18.04
C TYR A 178 4.65 -2.81 -19.12
N ASN A 179 5.74 -2.11 -18.85
CA ASN A 179 6.43 -1.23 -19.80
C ASN A 179 5.51 -0.19 -20.45
N GLY A 180 4.67 0.46 -19.65
CA GLY A 180 3.76 1.53 -20.05
C GLY A 180 2.39 1.09 -20.54
N ILE A 181 2.16 -0.21 -20.73
CA ILE A 181 0.88 -0.76 -21.17
C ILE A 181 0.09 -1.23 -19.95
N ILE A 182 -1.02 -0.55 -19.63
CA ILE A 182 -1.90 -0.95 -18.54
C ILE A 182 -3.29 -1.30 -19.08
N ASP A 183 -3.69 -2.55 -18.90
CA ASP A 183 -5.04 -3.03 -19.25
C ASP A 183 -5.97 -2.87 -18.04
N TYR A 184 -6.52 -1.66 -17.89
CA TYR A 184 -7.46 -1.36 -16.80
C TYR A 184 -8.69 -2.25 -16.82
N ASP A 185 -9.23 -2.64 -17.99
CA ASP A 185 -10.40 -3.51 -18.07
C ASP A 185 -10.13 -4.89 -17.45
N SER A 186 -9.00 -5.49 -17.75
CA SER A 186 -8.57 -6.76 -17.16
C SER A 186 -8.33 -6.62 -15.65
N ILE A 187 -7.62 -5.57 -15.23
CA ILE A 187 -7.31 -5.31 -13.83
C ILE A 187 -8.60 -5.13 -13.02
N MET A 188 -9.53 -4.27 -13.45
CA MET A 188 -10.76 -4.01 -12.70
C MET A 188 -11.66 -5.23 -12.60
N LYS A 189 -11.73 -6.08 -13.64
CA LYS A 189 -12.44 -7.37 -13.57
C LYS A 189 -11.86 -8.30 -12.50
N LYS A 190 -10.54 -8.32 -12.32
CA LYS A 190 -9.87 -9.11 -11.29
C LYS A 190 -10.09 -8.53 -9.89
N LEU A 191 -10.15 -7.19 -9.76
CA LEU A 191 -10.30 -6.51 -8.48
C LEU A 191 -11.74 -6.50 -7.97
N LYS A 192 -12.74 -6.41 -8.85
CA LYS A 192 -14.16 -6.29 -8.46
C LYS A 192 -14.62 -7.35 -7.43
N PRO A 193 -14.25 -8.64 -7.53
CA PRO A 193 -14.66 -9.65 -6.56
C PRO A 193 -14.00 -9.50 -5.18
N LEU A 194 -12.96 -8.66 -5.04
CA LEU A 194 -12.16 -8.57 -3.82
C LEU A 194 -12.74 -7.61 -2.79
N GLY A 195 -13.79 -6.86 -3.15
CA GLY A 195 -14.42 -5.84 -2.31
C GLY A 195 -13.63 -4.53 -2.32
N HIS A 196 -13.51 -3.89 -1.16
CA HIS A 196 -12.76 -2.63 -1.04
C HIS A 196 -11.28 -2.84 -1.34
N ILE A 197 -10.70 -1.99 -2.17
CA ILE A 197 -9.28 -2.03 -2.58
C ILE A 197 -8.51 -0.93 -1.86
N HIS A 198 -7.33 -1.26 -1.34
CA HIS A 198 -6.31 -0.28 -0.98
C HIS A 198 -5.37 -0.12 -2.16
N ALA A 199 -5.12 1.10 -2.61
CA ALA A 199 -4.39 1.37 -3.84
C ALA A 199 -3.44 2.55 -3.69
N HIS A 200 -2.33 2.50 -4.46
CA HIS A 200 -1.43 3.63 -4.69
C HIS A 200 -1.55 4.12 -6.12
N PHE A 201 -1.27 5.41 -6.31
CA PHE A 201 -1.28 6.03 -7.63
C PHE A 201 -0.46 7.32 -7.66
N SER A 202 0.35 7.46 -8.71
CA SER A 202 1.13 8.67 -9.01
C SER A 202 1.48 8.72 -10.51
N GLY A 203 2.20 9.72 -10.97
CA GLY A 203 2.98 9.62 -12.19
C GLY A 203 4.16 8.67 -11.98
N ILE A 204 4.67 8.05 -13.03
CA ILE A 204 5.78 7.10 -12.94
C ILE A 204 6.75 7.21 -14.11
N GLU A 205 8.04 7.31 -13.81
CA GLU A 205 9.12 7.12 -14.78
C GLU A 205 9.57 5.67 -14.75
N PHE A 206 9.70 5.07 -15.91
CA PHE A 206 10.12 3.67 -16.05
C PHE A 206 11.01 3.46 -17.28
N THR A 207 11.67 2.32 -17.32
CA THR A 207 12.44 1.82 -18.44
C THR A 207 12.03 0.37 -18.71
N GLU A 208 12.64 -0.30 -19.71
CA GLU A 208 12.46 -1.74 -19.94
C GLU A 208 12.78 -2.59 -18.70
N LYS A 209 13.53 -2.06 -17.73
CA LYS A 209 13.82 -2.71 -16.44
C LYS A 209 12.76 -2.46 -15.38
N GLY A 210 11.70 -1.71 -15.72
CA GLY A 210 10.62 -1.30 -14.83
C GLY A 210 10.82 0.07 -14.22
N GLU A 211 10.19 0.30 -13.09
CA GLU A 211 10.13 1.55 -12.35
C GLU A 211 11.49 2.19 -12.06
N ARG A 212 11.56 3.51 -12.19
CA ARG A 212 12.68 4.35 -11.76
C ARG A 212 12.35 5.27 -10.60
N LYS A 213 11.30 6.08 -10.74
CA LYS A 213 10.84 7.03 -9.70
C LYS A 213 9.41 7.47 -9.95
N HIS A 214 8.74 7.87 -8.88
CA HIS A 214 7.45 8.52 -8.95
C HIS A 214 7.58 9.96 -9.49
N LEU A 215 6.57 10.40 -10.25
CA LEU A 215 6.43 11.73 -10.82
C LEU A 215 5.13 12.37 -10.34
N LEU A 216 4.95 13.66 -10.60
CA LEU A 216 3.67 14.33 -10.41
C LEU A 216 2.58 13.63 -11.23
N THR A 217 1.38 13.55 -10.66
CA THR A 217 0.25 12.86 -11.28
C THR A 217 -0.42 13.77 -12.30
N GLU A 218 -0.52 13.34 -13.54
CA GLU A 218 -1.17 14.12 -14.60
C GLU A 218 -2.70 13.98 -14.54
N GLU A 219 -3.44 15.05 -14.82
CA GLU A 219 -4.92 15.02 -14.79
C GLU A 219 -5.52 13.99 -15.73
N LYS A 220 -4.90 13.77 -16.90
CA LYS A 220 -5.38 12.77 -17.86
C LYS A 220 -5.36 11.36 -17.26
N ASP A 221 -4.26 11.00 -16.55
CA ASP A 221 -4.09 9.69 -15.94
C ASP A 221 -5.07 9.52 -14.75
N ILE A 222 -5.33 10.58 -13.98
CA ILE A 222 -6.35 10.60 -12.93
C ILE A 222 -7.75 10.32 -13.51
N LYS A 223 -8.13 11.07 -14.55
CA LYS A 223 -9.43 10.94 -15.20
C LYS A 223 -9.63 9.54 -15.81
N GLU A 224 -8.57 9.01 -16.41
CA GLU A 224 -8.57 7.65 -16.95
C GLU A 224 -8.83 6.62 -15.86
N LEU A 225 -8.03 6.60 -14.78
CA LEU A 225 -8.22 5.68 -13.65
C LEU A 225 -9.63 5.79 -13.07
N PHE A 226 -10.12 7.01 -12.81
CA PHE A 226 -11.45 7.23 -12.24
C PHE A 226 -12.57 6.74 -13.15
N SER A 227 -12.40 6.85 -14.48
CA SER A 227 -13.38 6.34 -15.43
C SER A 227 -13.57 4.82 -15.31
N TYR A 228 -12.46 4.08 -15.18
CA TYR A 228 -12.49 2.64 -14.99
C TYR A 228 -13.00 2.22 -13.62
N LEU A 229 -12.60 2.90 -12.55
CA LEU A 229 -13.11 2.64 -11.20
C LEU A 229 -14.64 2.82 -11.14
N LYS A 230 -15.16 3.88 -11.76
CA LYS A 230 -16.61 4.14 -11.87
C LYS A 230 -17.30 3.11 -12.77
N LYS A 231 -16.74 2.79 -13.94
CA LYS A 231 -17.25 1.81 -14.89
C LYS A 231 -17.48 0.44 -14.25
N TYR A 232 -16.53 0.00 -13.42
CA TYR A 232 -16.57 -1.31 -12.76
C TYR A 232 -17.13 -1.27 -11.34
N ASP A 233 -17.55 -0.09 -10.86
CA ASP A 233 -18.09 0.12 -9.51
C ASP A 233 -17.16 -0.44 -8.43
N ILE A 234 -15.90 0.01 -8.43
CA ILE A 234 -14.85 -0.41 -7.49
C ILE A 234 -14.82 0.54 -6.30
N ASP A 235 -15.00 0.01 -5.10
CA ASP A 235 -14.74 0.74 -3.86
C ASP A 235 -13.24 0.74 -3.56
N VAL A 236 -12.65 1.93 -3.39
CA VAL A 236 -11.20 2.06 -3.27
C VAL A 236 -10.78 3.20 -2.34
N THR A 237 -9.68 3.00 -1.62
CA THR A 237 -8.89 4.08 -1.02
C THR A 237 -7.62 4.22 -1.84
N ILE A 238 -7.38 5.40 -2.41
CA ILE A 238 -6.19 5.69 -3.22
C ILE A 238 -5.27 6.62 -2.44
N ILE A 239 -4.05 6.19 -2.24
CA ILE A 239 -2.96 6.98 -1.67
C ILE A 239 -2.10 7.51 -2.82
N ASN A 240 -1.89 8.82 -2.87
CA ASN A 240 -1.00 9.43 -3.85
C ASN A 240 0.44 9.44 -3.33
N GLU A 241 1.36 8.90 -4.14
CA GLU A 241 2.79 8.77 -3.82
C GLU A 241 3.69 9.64 -4.72
N SER A 242 3.15 10.69 -5.31
CA SER A 242 3.95 11.62 -6.11
C SER A 242 4.95 12.40 -5.24
N PRO A 243 5.93 13.10 -5.85
CA PRO A 243 6.81 14.02 -5.12
C PRO A 243 6.10 15.17 -4.38
N ASP A 244 4.85 15.49 -4.75
CA ASP A 244 3.93 16.37 -4.00
C ASP A 244 2.63 15.63 -3.68
N PRO A 245 2.67 14.67 -2.72
CA PRO A 245 1.56 13.75 -2.50
C PRO A 245 0.29 14.46 -2.01
N ILE A 246 0.42 15.53 -1.23
CA ILE A 246 -0.74 16.29 -0.74
C ILE A 246 -1.35 17.14 -1.85
N GLY A 247 -0.53 17.86 -2.62
CA GLY A 247 -1.00 18.69 -3.75
C GLY A 247 -1.69 17.83 -4.81
N ASP A 248 -1.12 16.68 -5.13
CA ASP A 248 -1.71 15.76 -6.11
C ASP A 248 -2.96 15.04 -5.56
N ALA A 249 -3.01 14.68 -4.28
CA ALA A 249 -4.23 14.17 -3.66
C ALA A 249 -5.37 15.21 -3.69
N ILE A 250 -5.08 16.48 -3.43
CA ILE A 250 -6.05 17.58 -3.55
C ILE A 250 -6.52 17.73 -5.01
N LYS A 251 -5.60 17.64 -5.98
CA LYS A 251 -5.94 17.63 -7.42
C LYS A 251 -6.87 16.47 -7.76
N MET A 252 -6.55 15.25 -7.32
CA MET A 252 -7.39 14.08 -7.51
C MET A 252 -8.78 14.29 -6.90
N LYS A 253 -8.86 14.84 -5.69
CA LYS A 253 -10.14 15.10 -5.00
C LYS A 253 -11.03 16.09 -5.75
N LYS A 254 -10.44 17.09 -6.42
CA LYS A 254 -11.17 18.06 -7.25
C LYS A 254 -11.71 17.47 -8.56
N LEU A 255 -11.09 16.39 -9.05
CA LEU A 255 -11.46 15.73 -10.31
C LEU A 255 -12.46 14.57 -10.10
N LEU A 256 -12.76 14.20 -8.85
CA LEU A 256 -13.69 13.14 -8.49
C LEU A 256 -15.16 13.59 -8.65
#